data_27c33e48bdaa249f0583c17a5218d130
#
_entry.id   27c33e48bdaa249f0583c17a5218d130
#
_cell.length_a   1.000
_cell.length_b   1.000
_cell.length_c   1.000
_cell.angle_alpha   90.00
_cell.angle_beta   90.00
_cell.angle_gamma   90.00
#
_symmetry.space_group_name_H-M   'P 1'
#
loop_
_entity.id
_entity.type
_entity.pdbx_description
1 polymer ?
#
loop_
_entity_poly.entity_id
_entity_poly.type
_entity_poly.pdbx_seq_one_letter_code
_entity_poly.pdbx_strand_id
1 'polypeptide(L)' 'MASNTFSLKIISANRVFFTGRCQSVIVPGYDGQKEVLAHHENMVIAVDEGEMRFLPEGEEEWQYAVVGIGFIEIVNNRVT' A
#
# COMPACT_ATOMS: atom_id res chain seq x y z
N MET A 1 -12.23 -20.03 0.27
CA MET A 1 -12.33 -18.87 1.18
C MET A 1 -11.52 -17.71 0.64
N ALA A 2 -12.13 -16.54 0.59
CA ALA A 2 -11.43 -15.37 0.08
C ALA A 2 -10.30 -14.97 1.04
N SER A 3 -9.16 -14.59 0.48
CA SER A 3 -8.05 -14.10 1.26
C SER A 3 -8.36 -12.70 1.79
N ASN A 4 -7.94 -12.41 3.02
CA ASN A 4 -8.03 -11.08 3.61
C ASN A 4 -6.75 -10.29 3.37
N THR A 5 -5.97 -10.68 2.38
CA THR A 5 -4.74 -9.99 2.02
C THR A 5 -4.76 -9.58 0.56
N PHE A 6 -3.88 -8.67 0.22
CA PHE A 6 -3.69 -8.21 -1.16
C PHE A 6 -2.20 -8.25 -1.48
N SER A 7 -1.90 -8.22 -2.76
CA SER A 7 -0.52 -8.16 -3.22
C SER A 7 -0.07 -6.69 -3.20
N LEU A 8 1.03 -6.40 -2.52
CA LEU A 8 1.60 -5.05 -2.45
C LEU A 8 2.96 -5.03 -3.09
N LYS A 9 3.18 -4.05 -3.95
CA LYS A 9 4.46 -3.80 -4.57
C LYS A 9 4.79 -2.32 -4.42
N ILE A 10 5.91 -2.02 -3.79
CA ILE A 10 6.39 -0.65 -3.61
C ILE A 10 7.59 -0.45 -4.50
N ILE A 11 7.53 0.55 -5.37
CA ILE A 11 8.60 0.86 -6.32
C ILE A 11 9.10 2.27 -6.03
N SER A 12 10.41 2.41 -5.94
CA SER A 12 11.05 3.71 -5.76
C SER A 12 12.28 3.77 -6.67
N ALA A 13 12.40 4.86 -7.42
CA ALA A 13 13.56 5.13 -8.28
C ALA A 13 13.94 3.91 -9.16
N ASN A 14 12.93 3.28 -9.78
CA ASN A 14 13.10 2.11 -10.65
C ASN A 14 13.58 0.86 -9.92
N ARG A 15 13.43 0.83 -8.61
CA ARG A 15 13.75 -0.34 -7.80
C ARG A 15 12.51 -0.83 -7.10
N VAL A 16 12.39 -2.15 -7.01
CA VAL A 16 11.37 -2.75 -6.17
C VAL A 16 11.86 -2.67 -4.72
N PHE A 17 11.14 -1.92 -3.90
CA PHE A 17 11.46 -1.74 -2.50
C PHE A 17 10.85 -2.85 -1.64
N PHE A 18 9.65 -3.29 -2.00
CA PHE A 18 8.94 -4.34 -1.28
C PHE A 18 8.00 -5.05 -2.25
N THR A 19 7.89 -6.36 -2.10
CA THR A 19 6.89 -7.17 -2.81
C THR A 19 6.43 -8.25 -1.85
N GLY A 20 5.12 -8.37 -1.67
CA GLY A 20 4.58 -9.40 -0.81
C GLY A 20 3.08 -9.24 -0.59
N ARG A 21 2.53 -10.15 0.21
CA ARG A 21 1.12 -10.09 0.61
C ARG A 21 1.01 -9.24 1.88
N CYS A 22 0.01 -8.39 1.93
CA CYS A 22 -0.21 -7.51 3.08
C CYS A 22 -1.67 -7.54 3.50
N GLN A 23 -1.88 -7.20 4.78
CA GLN A 23 -3.21 -7.07 5.36
C GLN A 23 -3.75 -5.65 5.22
N SER A 24 -2.85 -4.67 5.26
CA SER A 24 -3.22 -3.27 5.19
C SER A 24 -2.03 -2.43 4.73
N VAL A 25 -2.32 -1.34 4.06
CA VAL A 25 -1.35 -0.29 3.79
C VAL A 25 -2.02 1.06 4.06
N ILE A 26 -1.31 1.94 4.74
CA ILE A 26 -1.80 3.29 5.06
C ILE A 26 -0.81 4.28 4.48
N VAL A 27 -1.33 5.21 3.69
CA VAL A 27 -0.51 6.19 2.99
C VAL A 27 -0.98 7.60 3.29
N PRO A 28 -0.09 8.60 3.23
CA PRO A 28 -0.49 10.00 3.38
C PRO A 28 -1.20 10.48 2.12
N GLY A 29 -2.43 10.96 2.28
CA GLY A 29 -3.18 11.59 1.21
C GLY A 29 -3.27 13.09 1.44
N TYR A 30 -3.79 13.82 0.45
CA TYR A 30 -3.90 15.27 0.55
C TYR A 30 -4.89 15.73 1.62
N ASP A 31 -5.88 14.90 1.91
CA ASP A 31 -6.93 15.19 2.89
C ASP A 31 -6.87 14.29 4.10
N GLY A 32 -5.71 13.71 4.36
CA GLY A 32 -5.50 12.80 5.48
C GLY A 32 -5.04 11.44 5.04
N GLN A 33 -4.86 10.54 6.00
CA GLN A 33 -4.38 9.20 5.71
C GLN A 33 -5.45 8.38 4.99
N LYS A 34 -4.99 7.53 4.07
CA LYS A 34 -5.83 6.60 3.34
C LYS A 34 -5.38 5.18 3.65
N GLU A 35 -6.32 4.33 4.04
CA GLU A 35 -6.04 2.91 4.28
C GLU A 35 -6.59 2.07 3.15
N VAL A 36 -5.78 1.14 2.66
CA VAL A 36 -6.20 0.16 1.65
C VAL A 36 -6.17 -1.22 2.29
N LEU A 37 -7.30 -1.90 2.18
CA LEU A 37 -7.48 -3.26 2.67
C LEU A 37 -7.70 -4.20 1.49
N ALA A 38 -7.77 -5.51 1.79
CA ALA A 38 -8.04 -6.50 0.74
C ALA A 38 -9.37 -6.23 0.03
N HIS A 39 -9.40 -6.52 -1.25
CA HIS A 39 -10.59 -6.39 -2.09
C HIS A 39 -11.12 -4.97 -2.25
N HIS A 40 -10.23 -3.99 -2.09
CA HIS A 40 -10.58 -2.60 -2.37
C HIS A 40 -10.93 -2.45 -3.85
N GLU A 41 -11.89 -1.57 -4.15
CA GLU A 41 -12.26 -1.32 -5.54
C GLU A 41 -11.09 -0.77 -6.34
N ASN A 42 -11.09 -1.04 -7.63
CA ASN A 42 -10.02 -0.56 -8.52
C ASN A 42 -10.04 0.96 -8.58
N MET A 43 -8.89 1.56 -8.33
CA MET A 43 -8.75 3.03 -8.41
C MET A 43 -7.28 3.44 -8.36
N VAL A 44 -7.07 4.70 -8.63
CA VAL A 44 -5.77 5.34 -8.46
C VAL A 44 -5.92 6.40 -7.37
N ILE A 45 -5.02 6.37 -6.39
CA ILE A 45 -5.04 7.30 -5.26
C ILE A 45 -3.76 8.14 -5.30
N ALA A 46 -3.91 9.46 -5.24
CA ALA A 46 -2.76 10.35 -5.14
C ALA A 46 -2.18 10.29 -3.73
N VAL A 47 -0.85 10.20 -3.65
CA VAL A 47 -0.11 10.11 -2.40
C VAL A 47 0.72 11.37 -2.22
N ASP A 48 0.59 12.00 -1.05
CA ASP A 48 1.42 13.12 -0.67
C ASP A 48 2.70 12.61 -0.02
N GLU A 49 3.69 13.48 0.11
CA GLU A 49 4.92 13.10 0.79
C GLU A 49 4.66 12.89 2.27
N GLY A 50 5.39 11.93 2.85
CA GLY A 50 5.24 11.62 4.27
C GLY A 50 5.62 10.19 4.56
N GLU A 51 5.08 9.68 5.65
CA GLU A 51 5.34 8.32 6.07
C GLU A 51 4.16 7.42 5.69
N MET A 52 4.50 6.29 5.08
CA MET A 52 3.53 5.21 4.87
C MET A 52 3.85 4.05 5.81
N ARG A 53 2.88 3.21 6.06
CA ARG A 53 3.09 1.98 6.81
C ARG A 53 2.28 0.86 6.20
N PHE A 54 2.78 -0.35 6.33
CA PHE A 54 2.09 -1.53 5.83
C PHE A 54 2.31 -2.70 6.77
N LEU A 55 1.33 -3.59 6.79
CA LEU A 55 1.34 -4.75 7.66
C LEU A 55 1.41 -6.01 6.80
N PRO A 56 2.57 -6.66 6.70
CA PRO A 56 2.71 -7.88 5.92
C PRO A 56 1.85 -9.02 6.48
N GLU A 57 1.49 -9.94 5.61
CA GLU A 57 0.70 -11.11 5.99
C GLU A 57 1.41 -11.93 7.07
N GLY A 58 0.67 -12.28 8.10
CA GLY A 58 1.20 -13.11 9.19
C GLY A 58 2.03 -12.37 10.20
N GLU A 59 2.23 -11.07 10.04
CA GLU A 59 3.01 -10.28 10.99
C GLU A 59 2.12 -9.41 11.85
N GLU A 60 2.60 -9.09 13.04
CA GLU A 60 1.90 -8.23 13.98
C GLU A 60 2.49 -6.84 14.02
N GLU A 61 3.68 -6.65 13.46
CA GLU A 61 4.37 -5.37 13.48
C GLU A 61 4.26 -4.69 12.12
N TRP A 62 3.93 -3.42 12.17
CA TRP A 62 3.88 -2.57 10.98
C TRP A 62 5.28 -2.20 10.53
N GLN A 63 5.47 -2.16 9.23
CA GLN A 63 6.69 -1.63 8.63
C GLN A 63 6.40 -0.23 8.09
N TYR A 64 7.42 0.62 8.10
CA TYR A 64 7.30 2.02 7.75
C TYR A 64 8.26 2.38 6.64
N ALA A 65 7.86 3.32 5.81
CA ALA A 65 8.71 3.86 4.76
C ALA A 65 8.36 5.33 4.54
N VAL A 66 9.35 6.11 4.17
CA VAL A 66 9.14 7.50 3.78
C VAL A 66 8.86 7.54 2.28
N VAL A 67 7.81 8.24 1.89
CA VAL A 67 7.41 8.32 0.50
C VAL A 67 7.36 9.76 0.03
N GLY A 68 7.66 9.97 -1.24
CA GLY A 68 7.43 11.24 -1.90
C GLY A 68 6.05 11.28 -2.55
N ILE A 69 5.79 12.36 -3.26
CA ILE A 69 4.56 12.52 -4.01
C ILE A 69 4.49 11.45 -5.10
N GLY A 70 3.36 10.79 -5.23
CA GLY A 70 3.18 9.73 -6.21
C GLY A 70 1.74 9.24 -6.27
N PHE A 71 1.58 7.99 -6.68
CA PHE A 71 0.27 7.39 -6.85
C PHE A 71 0.28 5.96 -6.35
N ILE A 72 -0.88 5.52 -5.86
CA ILE A 72 -1.17 4.10 -5.64
C ILE A 72 -2.16 3.67 -6.69
N GLU A 73 -1.88 2.56 -7.34
CA GLU A 73 -2.78 1.93 -8.28
C GLU A 73 -3.33 0.65 -7.68
N ILE A 74 -4.64 0.52 -7.63
CA ILE A 74 -5.32 -0.67 -7.12
C ILE A 74 -6.04 -1.32 -8.29
N VAL A 75 -5.63 -2.54 -8.64
CA VAL A 75 -6.22 -3.30 -9.75
C VAL A 75 -6.34 -4.75 -9.33
N ASN A 76 -7.59 -5.23 -9.24
CA ASN A 76 -7.88 -6.64 -8.96
C ASN A 76 -7.11 -7.19 -7.77
N ASN A 77 -7.22 -6.50 -6.63
CA ASN A 77 -6.58 -6.88 -5.37
C ASN A 77 -5.04 -6.86 -5.43
N ARG A 78 -4.49 -6.10 -6.36
CA ARG A 78 -3.05 -5.83 -6.45
C ARG A 78 -2.83 -4.34 -6.30
N VAL A 79 -1.95 -3.99 -5.38
CA VAL A 79 -1.67 -2.59 -5.02
C VAL A 79 -0.20 -2.29 -5.38
N THR A 80 -0.02 -1.25 -6.17
CA THR A 80 1.33 -0.83 -6.60
C THR A 80 1.54 0.64 -6.32
#